data_8eb6e63ce7d87c91e1533954d2960968
#
_entry.id   8eb6e63ce7d87c91e1533954d2960968
#
_cell.length_a   1.000
_cell.length_b   1.000
_cell.length_c   1.000
_cell.angle_alpha   90.00
_cell.angle_beta   90.00
_cell.angle_gamma   90.00
#
_symmetry.space_group_name_H-M   'P 1'
#
loop_
_entity.id
_entity.type
_entity.pdbx_description
1 polymer ?
#
loop_
_entity_poly.entity_id
_entity_poly.type
_entity_poly.pdbx_seq_one_letter_code
_entity_poly.pdbx_strand_id
1 'polypeptide(L)'
;MKSFSLVPTSEGPRREFKITWGLRAGYGPSGRIYDLEEAIRAAHRWMRERDARGEPFLSGMFTRCEVVYAGSEAEAAHDREPVAIFTGEVLPLYAADIDDDTVRILLNELASEIGRILEQEEVHVAYRDRTWTLKAVGRTPG
;
A
#
# COMPACT_ATOMS: atom_id res chain seq x y z
N MET A 1 -22.88 -18.60 -25.72
CA MET A 1 -22.19 -18.66 -24.40
C MET A 1 -20.70 -18.55 -24.61
N LYS A 2 -20.04 -17.69 -23.81
CA LYS A 2 -18.60 -17.54 -23.88
C LYS A 2 -17.91 -18.67 -23.12
N SER A 3 -16.77 -19.12 -23.61
CA SER A 3 -15.91 -20.03 -22.90
C SER A 3 -14.57 -19.35 -22.68
N PHE A 4 -13.79 -19.87 -21.73
CA PHE A 4 -12.51 -19.28 -21.34
C PHE A 4 -11.40 -20.29 -21.55
N SER A 5 -10.27 -19.81 -22.00
CA SER A 5 -9.08 -20.64 -22.18
C SER A 5 -7.86 -19.92 -21.61
N LEU A 6 -6.85 -20.68 -21.26
CA LEU A 6 -5.61 -20.11 -20.71
C LEU A 6 -4.90 -19.27 -21.77
N VAL A 7 -4.50 -18.06 -21.39
CA VAL A 7 -3.62 -17.24 -22.21
C VAL A 7 -2.19 -17.76 -21.99
N PRO A 8 -1.50 -18.25 -23.02
CA PRO A 8 -0.23 -18.97 -22.83
C PRO A 8 0.86 -18.20 -22.08
N THR A 9 0.91 -16.88 -22.24
CA THR A 9 1.96 -16.07 -21.59
C THR A 9 1.54 -15.51 -20.24
N SER A 10 0.37 -15.88 -19.73
CA SER A 10 -0.18 -15.32 -18.51
C SER A 10 0.29 -16.04 -17.24
N GLU A 11 0.83 -17.23 -17.37
CA GLU A 11 1.24 -18.04 -16.24
C GLU A 11 2.70 -17.76 -15.86
N GLY A 12 2.95 -17.62 -14.56
CA GLY A 12 4.28 -17.38 -14.05
C GLY A 12 4.29 -17.43 -12.54
N PRO A 13 5.43 -17.13 -11.92
CA PRO A 13 5.51 -17.05 -10.46
C PRO A 13 4.57 -15.98 -9.93
N ARG A 14 3.98 -16.24 -8.77
CA ARG A 14 3.11 -15.26 -8.14
C ARG A 14 3.95 -14.14 -7.54
N ARG A 15 3.62 -12.90 -7.87
CA ARG A 15 4.34 -11.71 -7.43
C ARG A 15 3.37 -10.74 -6.79
N GLU A 16 2.86 -11.13 -5.64
CA GLU A 16 1.85 -10.39 -4.90
C GLU A 16 2.49 -9.35 -4.00
N PHE A 17 1.85 -8.19 -3.88
CA PHE A 17 2.30 -7.14 -2.98
C PHE A 17 1.16 -6.64 -2.11
N LYS A 18 1.53 -6.02 -0.99
CA LYS A 18 0.59 -5.41 -0.08
C LYS A 18 1.25 -4.22 0.62
N ILE A 19 0.52 -3.11 0.70
CA ILE A 19 0.92 -1.96 1.50
C ILE A 19 -0.20 -1.70 2.51
N THR A 20 0.18 -1.49 3.77
CA THR A 20 -0.78 -1.21 4.83
C THR A 20 -0.43 0.13 5.48
N TRP A 21 -1.39 1.04 5.49
CA TRP A 21 -1.28 2.34 6.16
C TRP A 21 -2.32 2.43 7.25
N GLY A 22 -1.96 3.08 8.37
CA GLY A 22 -2.99 3.51 9.29
C GLY A 22 -3.83 4.63 8.67
N LEU A 23 -5.07 4.73 9.07
CA LEU A 23 -5.93 5.85 8.65
C LEU A 23 -6.03 6.93 9.73
N ARG A 24 -5.60 6.65 10.95
CA ARG A 24 -5.54 7.66 12.00
C ARG A 24 -4.20 8.38 11.95
N ALA A 25 -4.23 9.71 11.91
CA ALA A 25 -3.03 10.52 11.86
C ALA A 25 -2.22 10.36 13.14
N GLY A 26 -0.91 10.18 13.00
CA GLY A 26 0.00 10.09 14.13
C GLY A 26 -0.20 8.85 14.99
N TYR A 27 0.36 8.94 16.21
CA TYR A 27 0.21 7.89 17.21
C TYR A 27 -0.78 8.32 18.26
N GLY A 28 -1.67 7.88 18.67
CA GLY A 28 -2.54 8.29 19.75
C GLY A 28 -3.99 8.34 19.31
N PRO A 29 -4.87 8.23 20.27
CA PRO A 29 -6.28 7.99 19.98
C PRO A 29 -7.04 9.22 19.49
N SER A 30 -6.44 10.40 19.55
CA SER A 30 -7.13 11.64 19.18
C SER A 30 -6.81 12.11 17.77
N GLY A 31 -5.99 11.37 17.01
CA GLY A 31 -5.64 11.77 15.66
C GLY A 31 -6.85 11.72 14.72
N ARG A 32 -6.80 12.55 13.70
CA ARG A 32 -7.83 12.55 12.65
C ARG A 32 -7.83 11.21 11.93
N ILE A 33 -9.02 10.70 11.63
CA ILE A 33 -9.17 9.50 10.81
C ILE A 33 -9.43 9.94 9.37
N TYR A 34 -8.53 9.55 8.48
CA TYR A 34 -8.66 9.83 7.06
C TYR A 34 -9.62 8.85 6.42
N ASP A 35 -10.24 9.28 5.34
CA ASP A 35 -11.10 8.45 4.53
C ASP A 35 -10.27 7.57 3.59
N LEU A 36 -10.74 6.36 3.34
CA LEU A 36 -10.11 5.49 2.35
C LEU A 36 -10.01 6.19 0.98
N GLU A 37 -11.00 7.01 0.65
CA GLU A 37 -11.03 7.74 -0.62
C GLU A 37 -9.82 8.64 -0.80
N GLU A 38 -9.27 9.19 0.27
CA GLU A 38 -8.08 10.03 0.18
C GLU A 38 -6.87 9.22 -0.25
N ALA A 39 -6.74 7.99 0.23
CA ALA A 39 -5.67 7.08 -0.20
C ALA A 39 -5.87 6.67 -1.66
N ILE A 40 -7.11 6.38 -2.05
CA ILE A 40 -7.44 6.00 -3.43
C ILE A 40 -7.09 7.12 -4.40
N ARG A 41 -7.46 8.35 -4.08
CA ARG A 41 -7.15 9.50 -4.95
C ARG A 41 -5.66 9.73 -5.07
N ALA A 42 -4.93 9.59 -3.98
CA ALA A 42 -3.47 9.76 -4.00
C ALA A 42 -2.81 8.69 -4.86
N ALA A 43 -3.24 7.44 -4.73
CA ALA A 43 -2.72 6.35 -5.56
C ALA A 43 -3.04 6.57 -7.04
N HIS A 44 -4.25 6.96 -7.35
CA HIS A 44 -4.67 7.20 -8.73
C HIS A 44 -3.86 8.33 -9.36
N ARG A 45 -3.63 9.41 -8.61
CA ARG A 45 -2.80 10.51 -9.09
C ARG A 45 -1.37 10.05 -9.36
N TRP A 46 -0.80 9.25 -8.45
CA TRP A 46 0.54 8.71 -8.61
C TRP A 46 0.63 7.86 -9.88
N MET A 47 -0.34 6.97 -10.09
CA MET A 47 -0.37 6.11 -11.29
C MET A 47 -0.45 6.94 -12.57
N ARG A 48 -1.33 7.94 -12.60
CA ARG A 48 -1.51 8.78 -13.78
C ARG A 48 -0.28 9.61 -14.10
N GLU A 49 0.38 10.13 -13.09
CA GLU A 49 1.60 10.91 -13.28
C GLU A 49 2.72 10.06 -13.87
N ARG A 50 2.87 8.83 -13.39
CA ARG A 50 3.87 7.93 -13.92
C ARG A 50 3.53 7.49 -15.34
N ASP A 51 2.28 7.14 -15.58
CA ASP A 51 1.84 6.75 -16.92
C ASP A 51 2.07 7.87 -17.93
N ALA A 52 1.79 9.10 -17.55
CA ALA A 52 2.00 10.26 -18.42
C ALA A 52 3.47 10.45 -18.80
N ARG A 53 4.40 9.98 -17.97
CA ARG A 53 5.84 10.04 -18.24
C ARG A 53 6.37 8.78 -18.89
N GLY A 54 5.51 7.81 -19.18
CA GLY A 54 5.95 6.53 -19.75
C GLY A 54 6.71 5.67 -18.74
N GLU A 55 6.51 5.91 -17.44
CA GLU A 55 7.18 5.16 -16.38
C GLU A 55 6.29 4.06 -15.84
N PRO A 56 6.88 2.95 -15.38
CA PRO A 56 6.06 1.87 -14.81
C PRO A 56 5.37 2.29 -13.53
N PHE A 57 4.23 1.68 -13.26
CA PHE A 57 3.51 1.87 -12.01
C PHE A 57 2.83 0.56 -11.62
N LEU A 58 2.30 0.52 -10.41
CA LEU A 58 1.59 -0.63 -9.88
C LEU A 58 0.13 -0.26 -9.71
N SER A 59 -0.75 -1.16 -10.06
CA SER A 59 -2.19 -1.01 -9.82
C SER A 59 -2.67 -2.13 -8.91
N GLY A 60 -3.75 -1.90 -8.20
CA GLY A 60 -4.25 -2.87 -7.24
C GLY A 60 -5.59 -2.48 -6.67
N MET A 61 -5.93 -3.12 -5.57
CA MET A 61 -7.22 -2.96 -4.92
C MET A 61 -7.05 -2.35 -3.54
N PHE A 62 -7.92 -1.42 -3.19
CA PHE A 62 -7.95 -0.85 -1.85
C PHE A 62 -9.06 -1.49 -1.02
N THR A 63 -8.74 -1.73 0.25
CA THR A 63 -9.68 -2.23 1.23
C THR A 63 -9.48 -1.47 2.53
N ARG A 64 -10.57 -1.10 3.18
CA ARG A 64 -10.50 -0.58 4.54
C ARG A 64 -10.76 -1.71 5.51
N CYS A 65 -9.90 -1.85 6.50
CA CYS A 65 -9.98 -2.88 7.52
C CYS A 65 -9.74 -2.30 8.90
N GLU A 66 -9.96 -3.13 9.91
CA GLU A 66 -9.61 -2.80 11.30
C GLU A 66 -8.50 -3.74 11.74
N VAL A 67 -7.42 -3.17 12.24
CA VAL A 67 -6.40 -3.95 12.95
C VAL A 67 -6.82 -4.02 14.41
N VAL A 68 -6.81 -5.22 14.94
CA VAL A 68 -7.16 -5.47 16.34
C VAL A 68 -5.89 -5.97 17.03
N TYR A 69 -5.59 -5.40 18.17
CA TYR A 69 -4.38 -5.75 18.92
C TYR A 69 -4.66 -5.63 20.41
N ALA A 70 -3.72 -6.10 21.22
CA ALA A 70 -3.82 -5.97 22.67
C ALA A 70 -2.86 -4.90 23.13
N GLY A 71 -3.41 -3.76 23.53
CA GLY A 71 -2.63 -2.67 24.08
C GLY A 71 -2.61 -2.68 25.60
N SER A 72 -2.31 -1.55 26.23
CA SER A 72 -2.36 -1.42 27.66
C SER A 72 -3.82 -1.41 28.11
N GLU A 73 -4.09 -1.83 29.36
CA GLU A 73 -5.44 -1.83 29.88
C GLU A 73 -6.07 -0.44 29.88
N ALA A 74 -5.27 0.58 30.08
CA ALA A 74 -5.76 1.96 30.07
C ALA A 74 -6.30 2.38 28.69
N GLU A 75 -5.89 1.69 27.65
CA GLU A 75 -6.24 2.04 26.27
C GLU A 75 -7.02 0.93 25.56
N ALA A 76 -7.61 0.01 26.32
CA ALA A 76 -8.31 -1.12 25.74
C ALA A 76 -9.40 -0.72 24.74
N ALA A 77 -10.04 0.44 24.94
CA ALA A 77 -11.04 0.94 24.01
C ALA A 77 -10.47 1.30 22.64
N HIS A 78 -9.15 1.40 22.55
CA HIS A 78 -8.43 1.77 21.33
C HIS A 78 -7.61 0.62 20.76
N ASP A 79 -7.90 -0.61 21.18
CA ASP A 79 -7.19 -1.78 20.69
C ASP A 79 -7.68 -2.21 19.31
N ARG A 80 -8.06 -1.24 18.51
CA ARG A 80 -8.40 -1.43 17.11
C ARG A 80 -8.14 -0.12 16.38
N GLU A 81 -7.63 -0.23 15.17
CA GLU A 81 -7.32 0.95 14.35
C GLU A 81 -7.78 0.72 12.93
N PRO A 82 -8.38 1.73 12.30
CA PRO A 82 -8.73 1.63 10.89
C PRO A 82 -7.48 1.72 10.06
N VAL A 83 -7.39 0.87 9.04
CA VAL A 83 -6.26 0.84 8.11
C VAL A 83 -6.75 0.78 6.69
N ALA A 84 -5.93 1.28 5.77
CA ALA A 84 -6.10 1.10 4.34
C ALA A 84 -5.09 0.06 3.87
N ILE A 85 -5.55 -0.88 3.08
CA ILE A 85 -4.69 -1.91 2.51
C ILE A 85 -4.79 -1.80 0.99
N PHE A 86 -3.62 -1.78 0.34
CA PHE A 86 -3.50 -1.81 -1.11
C PHE A 86 -2.82 -3.12 -1.50
N THR A 87 -3.54 -3.97 -2.25
CA THR A 87 -3.01 -5.26 -2.68
C THR A 87 -3.09 -5.38 -4.19
N GLY A 88 -2.16 -6.13 -4.74
CA GLY A 88 -2.18 -6.43 -6.17
C GLY A 88 -1.13 -7.46 -6.51
N GLU A 89 -1.00 -7.69 -7.80
CA GLU A 89 -0.03 -8.63 -8.32
C GLU A 89 0.63 -8.04 -9.56
N VAL A 90 1.91 -8.33 -9.70
CA VAL A 90 2.63 -8.02 -10.94
C VAL A 90 2.35 -9.17 -11.90
N LEU A 91 1.40 -8.95 -12.81
CA LEU A 91 0.92 -10.01 -13.69
C LEU A 91 1.90 -10.22 -14.85
N PRO A 92 2.29 -11.49 -15.15
CA PRO A 92 3.21 -11.76 -16.25
C PRO A 92 2.71 -11.24 -17.60
N LEU A 93 1.40 -11.23 -17.79
CA LEU A 93 0.80 -10.80 -19.05
C LEU A 93 1.08 -9.32 -19.36
N TYR A 94 1.15 -8.47 -18.32
CA TYR A 94 1.25 -7.02 -18.50
C TYR A 94 2.57 -6.42 -18.05
N ALA A 95 3.33 -7.11 -17.23
CA ALA A 95 4.52 -6.53 -16.60
C ALA A 95 5.64 -7.56 -16.39
N ALA A 96 5.77 -8.50 -17.32
CA ALA A 96 6.76 -9.57 -17.19
C ALA A 96 8.20 -9.07 -17.13
N ASP A 97 8.47 -7.90 -17.71
CA ASP A 97 9.80 -7.33 -17.79
C ASP A 97 10.16 -6.44 -16.61
N ILE A 98 9.26 -6.23 -15.67
CA ILE A 98 9.55 -5.43 -14.47
C ILE A 98 10.18 -6.37 -13.43
N ASP A 99 11.42 -6.09 -13.04
CA ASP A 99 12.12 -6.93 -12.08
C ASP A 99 11.70 -6.63 -10.63
N ASP A 100 12.12 -7.51 -9.71
CA ASP A 100 11.75 -7.39 -8.31
C ASP A 100 12.29 -6.12 -7.66
N ASP A 101 13.50 -5.69 -8.04
CA ASP A 101 14.08 -4.47 -7.49
C ASP A 101 13.25 -3.26 -7.91
N THR A 102 12.81 -3.20 -9.14
CA THR A 102 11.94 -2.13 -9.63
C THR A 102 10.62 -2.12 -8.87
N VAL A 103 10.02 -3.30 -8.67
CA VAL A 103 8.77 -3.40 -7.91
C VAL A 103 8.97 -2.86 -6.50
N ARG A 104 10.06 -3.20 -5.82
CA ARG A 104 10.34 -2.70 -4.48
C ARG A 104 10.47 -1.18 -4.45
N ILE A 105 11.14 -0.60 -5.44
CA ILE A 105 11.26 0.86 -5.57
C ILE A 105 9.90 1.51 -5.73
N LEU A 106 9.06 0.94 -6.59
CA LEU A 106 7.71 1.46 -6.82
C LEU A 106 6.84 1.36 -5.57
N LEU A 107 6.93 0.24 -4.86
CA LEU A 107 6.18 0.06 -3.62
C LEU A 107 6.62 1.08 -2.55
N ASN A 108 7.92 1.27 -2.39
CA ASN A 108 8.44 2.24 -1.43
C ASN A 108 8.01 3.65 -1.75
N GLU A 109 8.01 4.01 -3.03
CA GLU A 109 7.59 5.33 -3.46
C GLU A 109 6.10 5.58 -3.17
N LEU A 110 5.25 4.64 -3.57
CA LEU A 110 3.82 4.76 -3.34
C LEU A 110 3.49 4.75 -1.85
N ALA A 111 4.11 3.84 -1.11
CA ALA A 111 3.92 3.73 0.34
C ALA A 111 4.29 5.03 1.05
N SER A 112 5.42 5.62 0.65
CA SER A 112 5.91 6.85 1.26
C SER A 112 5.01 8.05 0.93
N GLU A 113 4.56 8.15 -0.31
CA GLU A 113 3.72 9.27 -0.72
C GLU A 113 2.37 9.26 -0.02
N ILE A 114 1.71 8.12 0.00
CA ILE A 114 0.43 8.01 0.70
C ILE A 114 0.62 8.11 2.22
N GLY A 115 1.70 7.53 2.75
CA GLY A 115 2.02 7.63 4.17
C GLY A 115 2.13 9.07 4.64
N ARG A 116 2.77 9.91 3.82
CA ARG A 116 2.90 11.34 4.13
C ARG A 116 1.54 12.02 4.12
N ILE A 117 0.70 11.74 3.12
CA ILE A 117 -0.63 12.34 3.00
C ILE A 117 -1.51 11.95 4.19
N LEU A 118 -1.42 10.69 4.63
CA LEU A 118 -2.20 10.18 5.75
C LEU A 118 -1.54 10.46 7.11
N GLU A 119 -0.45 11.19 7.13
CA GLU A 119 0.30 11.56 8.33
C GLU A 119 0.69 10.35 9.18
N GLN A 120 1.21 9.32 8.52
CA GLN A 120 1.63 8.09 9.18
C GLN A 120 3.10 8.15 9.57
N GLU A 121 3.43 7.52 10.71
CA GLU A 121 4.81 7.39 11.16
C GLU A 121 5.47 6.14 10.58
N GLU A 122 4.69 5.13 10.32
CA GLU A 122 5.16 3.86 9.78
C GLU A 122 4.21 3.36 8.69
N VAL A 123 4.77 2.69 7.70
CA VAL A 123 4.00 2.04 6.63
C VAL A 123 4.59 0.64 6.45
N HIS A 124 3.72 -0.37 6.43
CA HIS A 124 4.15 -1.75 6.29
C HIS A 124 3.97 -2.22 4.87
N VAL A 125 5.00 -2.86 4.33
CA VAL A 125 5.03 -3.31 2.94
C VAL A 125 5.36 -4.80 2.90
N ALA A 126 4.70 -5.53 2.02
CA ALA A 126 5.01 -6.92 1.75
C ALA A 126 5.12 -7.11 0.23
N TYR A 127 6.07 -7.92 -0.19
CA TYR A 127 6.21 -8.30 -1.58
C TYR A 127 6.79 -9.71 -1.64
N ARG A 128 6.05 -10.60 -2.30
CA ARG A 128 6.39 -12.02 -2.38
C ARG A 128 6.59 -12.60 -0.98
N ASP A 129 7.79 -13.05 -0.66
CA ASP A 129 8.10 -13.66 0.64
C ASP A 129 8.81 -12.70 1.61
N ARG A 130 8.82 -11.40 1.32
CA ARG A 130 9.50 -10.39 2.13
C ARG A 130 8.53 -9.38 2.69
N THR A 131 8.84 -8.90 3.89
CA THR A 131 8.12 -7.78 4.50
C THR A 131 9.13 -6.77 5.01
N TRP A 132 8.74 -5.50 5.01
CA TRP A 132 9.56 -4.44 5.59
C TRP A 132 8.68 -3.29 6.03
N THR A 133 9.23 -2.43 6.85
CA THR A 133 8.51 -1.27 7.38
C THR A 133 9.28 -0.02 7.00
N LEU A 134 8.56 0.95 6.45
CA LEU A 134 9.09 2.27 6.20
C LEU A 134 8.72 3.17 7.36
N LYS A 135 9.63 4.01 7.76
CA LYS A 135 9.45 4.90 8.90
C LYS A 135 9.70 6.33 8.47
N ALA A 136 8.86 7.26 8.94
CA ALA A 136 9.06 8.67 8.65
C ALA A 136 10.38 9.14 9.25
N VAL A 137 11.17 9.90 8.50
CA VAL A 137 12.50 10.34 8.91
C VAL A 137 12.67 11.85 8.67
N GLY A 138 13.69 12.39 9.28
CA GLY A 138 14.13 13.74 8.99
C GLY A 138 13.26 14.85 9.54
N ARG A 139 12.29 14.51 10.35
CA ARG A 139 11.42 15.50 10.96
C ARG A 139 11.80 15.71 12.39
N THR A 140 12.41 16.80 12.64
CA THR A 140 12.62 17.21 14.01
C THR A 140 11.61 18.27 14.31
N PRO A 141 10.72 18.05 15.27
CA PRO A 141 9.84 19.12 15.69
C PRO A 141 10.71 20.27 16.14
N GLY A 142 10.49 21.39 15.56
CA GLY A 142 11.28 22.58 15.87
C GLY A 142 11.11 22.98 17.30
#